data_ab5794a6a80dc898b689fb9e1d3c3259
#
_entry.id   ab5794a6a80dc898b689fb9e1d3c3259
#
_cell.length_a   1.000
_cell.length_b   1.000
_cell.length_c   1.000
_cell.angle_alpha   90.00
_cell.angle_beta   90.00
_cell.angle_gamma   90.00
#
_symmetry.space_group_name_H-M   'P 1'
#
loop_
_entity.id
_entity.type
_entity.pdbx_description
1 polymer ?
#
loop_
_entity_poly.entity_id
_entity_poly.type
_entity_poly.pdbx_seq_one_letter_code
_entity_poly.pdbx_strand_id
1 'polypeptide(L)'
;MMIKDKFKNLILNESRTNGIFDAINNNFNLAILDDGFQDQKIFKKISILCFNQNQKIGNGMVIPSGPLRESFRALKNAHFVVINGKRDLDFENKILETNKKISIFYSRYIPLSTNHLKNKDLFAIAGIGNPENFFNLLLENDLKISKKFIFPDHYEFNKNEFLSIVKQAKENNCKIITTEKDYHRIKKYNFDGIEYLKLKLEIDNKEQLINKIFENLNENN
;
A
#
# COMPACT_ATOMS: atom_id res chain seq x y z
N MET A 1 -6.62 -11.60 -8.68
CA MET A 1 -5.80 -11.02 -7.61
C MET A 1 -4.90 -9.99 -8.27
N MET A 2 -4.92 -8.75 -7.78
CA MET A 2 -4.31 -7.56 -8.40
C MET A 2 -2.79 -7.68 -8.69
N ILE A 3 -2.06 -8.40 -7.81
CA ILE A 3 -0.61 -8.58 -7.94
C ILE A 3 -0.27 -9.58 -9.07
N LYS A 4 -1.09 -10.60 -9.28
CA LYS A 4 -0.84 -11.65 -10.29
C LYS A 4 -0.73 -11.12 -11.71
N ASP A 5 -1.46 -10.04 -12.01
CA ASP A 5 -1.44 -9.42 -13.33
C ASP A 5 -0.17 -8.58 -13.59
N LYS A 6 0.56 -8.23 -12.52
CA LYS A 6 1.76 -7.38 -12.58
C LYS A 6 3.07 -8.17 -12.51
N PHE A 7 3.06 -9.38 -11.94
CA PHE A 7 4.27 -10.17 -11.71
C PHE A 7 4.12 -11.58 -12.26
N LYS A 8 5.01 -11.95 -13.18
CA LYS A 8 5.05 -13.31 -13.78
C LYS A 8 5.48 -14.38 -12.77
N ASN A 9 6.33 -14.03 -11.81
CA ASN A 9 6.95 -14.93 -10.84
C ASN A 9 6.27 -14.82 -9.47
N LEU A 10 4.94 -14.83 -9.43
CA LEU A 10 4.16 -14.82 -8.20
C LEU A 10 3.81 -16.26 -7.80
N ILE A 11 4.25 -16.67 -6.62
CA ILE A 11 3.88 -17.93 -5.99
C ILE A 11 2.82 -17.64 -4.94
N LEU A 12 1.69 -18.33 -5.03
CA LEU A 12 0.59 -18.29 -4.07
C LEU A 12 0.51 -19.64 -3.38
N ASN A 13 0.71 -19.66 -2.07
CA ASN A 13 0.62 -20.87 -1.27
C ASN A 13 -0.02 -20.53 0.09
N GLU A 14 -0.77 -21.43 0.68
CA GLU A 14 -1.35 -21.27 2.02
C GLU A 14 -0.27 -21.26 3.11
N SER A 15 0.83 -21.94 2.87
CA SER A 15 2.02 -21.96 3.74
C SER A 15 3.18 -21.25 3.06
N ARG A 16 3.74 -20.23 3.71
CA ARG A 16 4.94 -19.54 3.22
C ARG A 16 6.14 -20.47 3.08
N THR A 17 6.28 -21.45 3.98
CA THR A 17 7.34 -22.46 3.90
C THR A 17 7.21 -23.27 2.61
N ASN A 18 6.00 -23.74 2.29
CA ASN A 18 5.75 -24.47 1.03
C ASN A 18 5.98 -23.57 -0.18
N GLY A 19 5.56 -22.29 -0.10
CA GLY A 19 5.83 -21.33 -1.17
C GLY A 19 7.33 -21.09 -1.42
N ILE A 20 8.17 -21.16 -0.38
CA ILE A 20 9.64 -21.10 -0.53
C ILE A 20 10.17 -22.38 -1.20
N PHE A 21 9.69 -23.55 -0.81
CA PHE A 21 10.06 -24.78 -1.49
C PHE A 21 9.67 -24.77 -2.97
N ASP A 22 8.48 -24.24 -3.28
CA ASP A 22 8.05 -24.04 -4.67
C ASP A 22 9.00 -23.09 -5.41
N ALA A 23 9.45 -22.01 -4.76
CA ALA A 23 10.42 -21.09 -5.35
C ALA A 23 11.77 -21.77 -5.63
N ILE A 24 12.28 -22.56 -4.69
CA ILE A 24 13.54 -23.32 -4.85
C ILE A 24 13.40 -24.31 -6.02
N ASN A 25 12.31 -25.07 -6.07
CA ASN A 25 12.05 -26.04 -7.14
C ASN A 25 11.92 -25.40 -8.53
N ASN A 26 11.54 -24.12 -8.58
CA ASN A 26 11.52 -23.32 -9.81
C ASN A 26 12.82 -22.54 -10.06
N ASN A 27 13.92 -22.88 -9.36
CA ASN A 27 15.25 -22.28 -9.50
C ASN A 27 15.30 -20.76 -9.23
N PHE A 28 14.47 -20.25 -8.31
CA PHE A 28 14.59 -18.88 -7.87
C PHE A 28 15.66 -18.72 -6.78
N ASN A 29 16.52 -17.73 -6.92
CA ASN A 29 17.61 -17.44 -5.98
C ASN A 29 17.20 -16.44 -4.88
N LEU A 30 16.07 -15.74 -5.06
CA LEU A 30 15.55 -14.75 -4.15
C LEU A 30 14.04 -14.86 -4.02
N ALA A 31 13.54 -14.91 -2.80
CA ALA A 31 12.12 -14.84 -2.50
C ALA A 31 11.80 -13.56 -1.72
N ILE A 32 10.80 -12.81 -2.17
CA ILE A 32 10.26 -11.65 -1.46
C ILE A 32 8.93 -12.05 -0.85
N LEU A 33 8.83 -11.95 0.48
CA LEU A 33 7.63 -12.30 1.22
C LEU A 33 6.77 -11.05 1.42
N ASP A 34 5.53 -11.08 0.94
CA ASP A 34 4.54 -10.07 1.28
C ASP A 34 4.00 -10.34 2.69
N ASP A 35 4.02 -9.30 3.54
CA ASP A 35 3.57 -9.35 4.94
C ASP A 35 4.23 -10.50 5.75
N GLY A 36 5.50 -10.76 5.51
CA GLY A 36 6.24 -11.91 6.08
C GLY A 36 6.96 -11.63 7.39
N PHE A 37 6.94 -10.40 7.93
CA PHE A 37 7.78 -10.01 9.05
C PHE A 37 7.53 -10.84 10.31
N GLN A 38 6.26 -11.07 10.68
CA GLN A 38 5.87 -11.81 11.88
C GLN A 38 6.08 -13.33 11.78
N ASP A 39 6.34 -13.87 10.58
CA ASP A 39 6.52 -15.30 10.43
C ASP A 39 7.89 -15.75 10.95
N GLN A 40 7.91 -16.29 12.16
CA GLN A 40 9.13 -16.77 12.81
C GLN A 40 9.63 -18.13 12.29
N LYS A 41 8.81 -18.84 11.48
CA LYS A 41 9.20 -20.14 10.91
C LYS A 41 10.21 -20.00 9.77
N ILE A 42 10.35 -18.80 9.24
CA ILE A 42 11.21 -18.52 8.09
C ILE A 42 12.30 -17.55 8.53
N PHE A 43 13.54 -17.93 8.32
CA PHE A 43 14.66 -17.00 8.44
C PHE A 43 14.61 -16.00 7.29
N LYS A 44 14.65 -14.71 7.63
CA LYS A 44 14.65 -13.60 6.67
C LYS A 44 16.00 -12.90 6.73
N LYS A 45 16.79 -13.00 5.68
CA LYS A 45 18.08 -12.33 5.60
C LYS A 45 17.93 -10.81 5.66
N ILE A 46 16.85 -10.29 5.05
CA ILE A 46 16.50 -8.87 5.09
C ILE A 46 15.04 -8.71 5.49
N SER A 47 14.77 -7.73 6.34
CA SER A 47 13.43 -7.32 6.73
C SER A 47 13.26 -5.83 6.51
N ILE A 48 12.21 -5.47 5.79
CA ILE A 48 11.81 -4.08 5.50
C ILE A 48 10.47 -3.84 6.16
N LEU A 49 10.39 -2.83 7.03
CA LEU A 49 9.13 -2.40 7.63
C LEU A 49 8.61 -1.14 6.93
N CYS A 50 7.32 -1.14 6.62
CA CYS A 50 6.66 -0.01 5.99
C CYS A 50 5.75 0.70 6.98
N PHE A 51 5.87 2.03 7.08
CA PHE A 51 5.01 2.88 7.88
C PHE A 51 4.29 3.89 7.00
N ASN A 52 3.08 4.25 7.40
CA ASN A 52 2.39 5.43 6.88
C ASN A 52 2.64 6.60 7.84
N GLN A 53 3.07 7.75 7.33
CA GLN A 53 3.41 8.93 8.13
C GLN A 53 2.23 9.40 9.00
N ASN A 54 1.01 9.37 8.49
CA ASN A 54 -0.16 9.86 9.21
C ASN A 54 -0.56 8.94 10.37
N GLN A 55 -0.38 7.63 10.20
CA GLN A 55 -0.72 6.62 11.20
C GLN A 55 0.45 6.34 12.14
N LYS A 56 1.68 6.32 11.61
CA LYS A 56 2.92 5.94 12.33
C LYS A 56 2.71 4.65 13.13
N ILE A 57 2.74 4.76 14.45
CA ILE A 57 2.49 3.65 15.39
C ILE A 57 1.16 3.82 16.15
N GLY A 58 0.35 4.82 15.77
CA GLY A 58 -0.87 5.15 16.50
C GLY A 58 -0.58 5.46 17.97
N ASN A 59 -1.29 4.81 18.88
CA ASN A 59 -1.07 4.94 20.33
C ASN A 59 0.13 4.10 20.85
N GLY A 60 0.85 3.41 19.97
CA GLY A 60 2.01 2.58 20.31
C GLY A 60 1.68 1.21 20.91
N MET A 61 0.39 0.87 21.04
CA MET A 61 -0.05 -0.40 21.60
C MET A 61 -0.28 -1.45 20.51
N VAL A 62 -0.19 -2.71 20.92
CA VAL A 62 -0.45 -3.88 20.06
C VAL A 62 -1.95 -4.19 20.06
N ILE A 63 -2.44 -4.80 18.98
CA ILE A 63 -3.82 -5.32 18.87
C ILE A 63 -4.16 -6.20 20.10
N PRO A 64 -5.33 -6.01 20.73
CA PRO A 64 -6.48 -5.19 20.29
C PRO A 64 -6.45 -3.73 20.77
N SER A 65 -5.53 -3.34 21.63
CA SER A 65 -5.52 -2.00 22.27
C SER A 65 -4.95 -0.90 21.37
N GLY A 66 -4.32 -1.25 20.25
CA GLY A 66 -3.74 -0.32 19.29
C GLY A 66 -3.54 -0.95 17.92
N PRO A 67 -2.96 -0.21 16.96
CA PRO A 67 -2.87 -0.66 15.57
C PRO A 67 -1.67 -1.58 15.29
N LEU A 68 -0.74 -1.73 16.22
CA LEU A 68 0.46 -2.50 15.99
C LEU A 68 0.17 -4.01 16.06
N ARG A 69 0.78 -4.79 15.19
CA ARG A 69 0.74 -6.27 15.24
C ARG A 69 1.76 -6.84 16.23
N GLU A 70 2.87 -6.12 16.41
CA GLU A 70 3.94 -6.42 17.36
C GLU A 70 4.38 -5.14 18.06
N SER A 71 5.04 -5.30 19.22
CA SER A 71 5.59 -4.13 19.92
C SER A 71 6.60 -3.39 19.04
N PHE A 72 6.74 -2.10 19.23
CA PHE A 72 7.69 -1.28 18.48
C PHE A 72 9.15 -1.76 18.60
N ARG A 73 9.45 -2.51 19.65
CA ARG A 73 10.77 -3.16 19.85
C ARG A 73 11.12 -4.16 18.76
N ALA A 74 10.15 -4.69 18.02
CA ALA A 74 10.38 -5.59 16.89
C ALA A 74 11.21 -4.94 15.77
N LEU A 75 11.28 -3.60 15.71
CA LEU A 75 12.22 -2.85 14.88
C LEU A 75 13.68 -3.28 15.00
N LYS A 76 14.09 -3.87 16.14
CA LYS A 76 15.45 -4.40 16.32
C LYS A 76 15.79 -5.49 15.31
N ASN A 77 14.79 -6.16 14.77
CA ASN A 77 14.92 -7.24 13.78
C ASN A 77 14.74 -6.76 12.33
N ALA A 78 14.54 -5.46 12.13
CA ALA A 78 14.41 -4.87 10.81
C ALA A 78 15.74 -4.24 10.36
N HIS A 79 16.01 -4.32 9.06
CA HIS A 79 17.19 -3.73 8.42
C HIS A 79 16.88 -2.37 7.80
N PHE A 80 15.68 -2.25 7.26
CA PHE A 80 15.20 -1.05 6.58
C PHE A 80 13.82 -0.65 7.05
N VAL A 81 13.59 0.66 7.07
CA VAL A 81 12.26 1.26 7.22
C VAL A 81 11.97 2.08 5.98
N VAL A 82 10.77 1.93 5.42
CA VAL A 82 10.24 2.81 4.37
C VAL A 82 9.02 3.52 4.93
N ILE A 83 9.08 4.86 4.98
CA ILE A 83 7.97 5.69 5.47
C ILE A 83 7.27 6.29 4.26
N ASN A 84 5.99 5.96 4.08
CA ASN A 84 5.17 6.60 3.04
C ASN A 84 4.61 7.92 3.56
N GLY A 85 5.10 9.03 3.00
CA GLY A 85 4.73 10.39 3.35
C GLY A 85 5.94 11.33 3.44
N LYS A 86 5.74 12.49 4.06
CA LYS A 86 6.77 13.51 4.24
C LYS A 86 7.74 13.13 5.37
N ARG A 87 8.93 13.71 5.31
CA ARG A 87 9.94 13.52 6.34
C ARG A 87 9.46 13.99 7.71
N ASP A 88 9.71 13.19 8.74
CA ASP A 88 9.29 13.43 10.11
C ASP A 88 10.45 13.07 11.05
N LEU A 89 11.17 14.10 11.51
CA LEU A 89 12.37 13.94 12.33
C LEU A 89 12.08 13.30 13.69
N ASP A 90 10.95 13.60 14.30
CA ASP A 90 10.59 13.04 15.60
C ASP A 90 10.35 11.52 15.49
N PHE A 91 9.70 11.12 14.39
CA PHE A 91 9.48 9.70 14.14
C PHE A 91 10.78 8.98 13.74
N GLU A 92 11.65 9.61 12.94
CA GLU A 92 13.00 9.08 12.66
C GLU A 92 13.78 8.86 13.96
N ASN A 93 13.84 9.85 14.84
CA ASN A 93 14.55 9.75 16.12
C ASN A 93 14.02 8.58 16.95
N LYS A 94 12.71 8.43 17.05
CA LYS A 94 12.08 7.31 17.77
C LYS A 94 12.45 5.94 17.19
N ILE A 95 12.56 5.84 15.87
CA ILE A 95 13.02 4.63 15.18
C ILE A 95 14.49 4.37 15.52
N LEU A 96 15.35 5.40 15.41
CA LEU A 96 16.78 5.29 15.65
C LEU A 96 17.14 5.02 17.12
N GLU A 97 16.34 5.52 18.08
CA GLU A 97 16.47 5.16 19.51
C GLU A 97 16.24 3.66 19.72
N THR A 98 15.34 3.05 18.93
CA THR A 98 15.05 1.61 19.04
C THR A 98 16.08 0.75 18.31
N ASN A 99 16.53 1.20 17.14
CA ASN A 99 17.52 0.52 16.30
C ASN A 99 18.43 1.53 15.61
N LYS A 100 19.63 1.76 16.17
CA LYS A 100 20.60 2.73 15.64
C LYS A 100 21.19 2.36 14.27
N LYS A 101 21.11 1.10 13.88
CA LYS A 101 21.70 0.60 12.61
C LYS A 101 20.72 0.60 11.44
N ILE A 102 19.43 0.87 11.70
CA ILE A 102 18.40 0.80 10.67
C ILE A 102 18.56 1.94 9.67
N SER A 103 18.38 1.63 8.39
CA SER A 103 18.34 2.66 7.35
C SER A 103 16.88 3.06 7.07
N ILE A 104 16.61 4.36 7.05
CA ILE A 104 15.28 4.93 6.84
C ILE A 104 15.21 5.54 5.44
N PHE A 105 14.17 5.21 4.69
CA PHE A 105 13.84 5.74 3.38
C PHE A 105 12.42 6.28 3.37
N TYR A 106 12.15 7.20 2.45
CA TYR A 106 10.83 7.76 2.26
C TYR A 106 10.24 7.35 0.92
N SER A 107 8.94 7.26 0.87
CA SER A 107 8.20 6.99 -0.36
C SER A 107 6.96 7.85 -0.44
N ARG A 108 6.45 8.02 -1.67
CA ARG A 108 5.19 8.71 -1.93
C ARG A 108 4.44 8.05 -3.07
N TYR A 109 3.12 8.16 -3.03
CA TYR A 109 2.29 7.78 -4.17
C TYR A 109 2.19 8.95 -5.15
N ILE A 110 2.47 8.67 -6.41
CA ILE A 110 2.33 9.63 -7.51
C ILE A 110 1.21 9.17 -8.41
N PRO A 111 0.14 9.96 -8.55
CA PRO A 111 -0.92 9.68 -9.51
C PRO A 111 -0.39 9.74 -10.94
N LEU A 112 -0.83 8.80 -11.75
CA LEU A 112 -0.51 8.74 -13.17
C LEU A 112 -1.71 9.18 -14.00
N SER A 113 -1.44 9.99 -15.05
CA SER A 113 -2.44 10.33 -16.07
C SER A 113 -3.73 10.98 -15.52
N THR A 114 -3.62 11.99 -14.66
CA THR A 114 -4.77 12.70 -14.08
C THR A 114 -5.29 13.87 -14.91
N ASN A 115 -4.58 14.28 -15.96
CA ASN A 115 -4.89 15.48 -16.75
C ASN A 115 -6.31 15.48 -17.34
N HIS A 116 -6.84 14.32 -17.75
CA HIS A 116 -8.18 14.18 -18.30
C HIS A 116 -9.30 14.32 -17.26
N LEU A 117 -8.96 14.31 -15.97
CA LEU A 117 -9.86 14.51 -14.83
C LEU A 117 -9.84 15.96 -14.32
N LYS A 118 -8.85 16.76 -14.72
CA LYS A 118 -8.79 18.18 -14.36
C LYS A 118 -10.00 18.90 -14.92
N ASN A 119 -10.54 19.84 -14.15
CA ASN A 119 -11.75 20.61 -14.48
C ASN A 119 -13.05 19.77 -14.57
N LYS A 120 -13.04 18.55 -14.04
CA LYS A 120 -14.26 17.73 -13.91
C LYS A 120 -14.63 17.57 -12.45
N ASP A 121 -15.93 17.58 -12.20
CA ASP A 121 -16.45 17.25 -10.89
C ASP A 121 -16.41 15.73 -10.69
N LEU A 122 -15.85 15.30 -9.54
CA LEU A 122 -15.63 13.89 -9.26
C LEU A 122 -16.48 13.41 -8.10
N PHE A 123 -17.12 12.26 -8.28
CA PHE A 123 -17.59 11.41 -7.20
C PHE A 123 -16.46 10.45 -6.84
N ALA A 124 -15.86 10.64 -5.66
CA ALA A 124 -14.74 9.84 -5.20
C ALA A 124 -15.22 8.73 -4.26
N ILE A 125 -14.89 7.47 -4.58
CA ILE A 125 -15.37 6.29 -3.87
C ILE A 125 -14.18 5.54 -3.28
N ALA A 126 -14.22 5.22 -1.98
CA ALA A 126 -13.17 4.45 -1.33
C ALA A 126 -13.74 3.50 -0.26
N GLY A 127 -13.41 2.19 -0.40
CA GLY A 127 -13.66 1.11 0.55
C GLY A 127 -12.34 0.46 1.00
N ILE A 128 -11.45 1.27 1.54
CA ILE A 128 -10.12 0.89 2.04
C ILE A 128 -9.91 1.38 3.47
N GLY A 129 -8.95 0.79 4.19
CA GLY A 129 -8.69 1.08 5.61
C GLY A 129 -8.38 2.54 5.94
N ASN A 130 -7.87 3.33 4.99
CA ASN A 130 -7.67 4.77 5.17
C ASN A 130 -8.13 5.53 3.92
N PRO A 131 -9.44 5.81 3.79
CA PRO A 131 -10.01 6.50 2.63
C PRO A 131 -9.56 7.95 2.50
N GLU A 132 -9.25 8.63 3.60
CA GLU A 132 -8.81 10.03 3.57
C GLU A 132 -7.47 10.19 2.82
N ASN A 133 -6.58 9.22 2.87
CA ASN A 133 -5.35 9.26 2.06
C ASN A 133 -5.65 9.31 0.56
N PHE A 134 -6.67 8.59 0.11
CA PHE A 134 -7.09 8.63 -1.29
C PHE A 134 -7.69 9.98 -1.67
N PHE A 135 -8.57 10.53 -0.83
CA PHE A 135 -9.20 11.83 -1.11
C PHE A 135 -8.18 12.98 -1.07
N ASN A 136 -7.27 12.97 -0.10
CA ASN A 136 -6.21 13.96 -0.02
C ASN A 136 -5.30 13.91 -1.26
N LEU A 137 -4.96 12.70 -1.72
CA LEU A 137 -4.16 12.53 -2.95
C LEU A 137 -4.84 13.11 -4.18
N LEU A 138 -6.18 12.99 -4.30
CA LEU A 138 -6.95 13.64 -5.37
C LEU A 138 -6.86 15.16 -5.26
N LEU A 139 -7.08 15.72 -4.08
CA LEU A 139 -7.04 17.16 -3.82
C LEU A 139 -5.64 17.76 -4.03
N GLU A 140 -4.59 17.08 -3.58
CA GLU A 140 -3.18 17.49 -3.78
C GLU A 140 -2.77 17.51 -5.26
N ASN A 141 -3.54 16.86 -6.13
CA ASN A 141 -3.35 16.86 -7.58
C ASN A 141 -4.36 17.74 -8.35
N ASP A 142 -4.94 18.72 -7.66
CA ASP A 142 -5.88 19.69 -8.23
C ASP A 142 -7.13 19.05 -8.83
N LEU A 143 -7.59 17.90 -8.30
CA LEU A 143 -8.81 17.25 -8.72
C LEU A 143 -9.97 17.66 -7.82
N LYS A 144 -11.08 18.05 -8.45
CA LYS A 144 -12.26 18.58 -7.75
C LYS A 144 -13.19 17.45 -7.30
N ILE A 145 -13.29 17.20 -6.00
CA ILE A 145 -14.20 16.23 -5.42
C ILE A 145 -15.52 16.93 -5.07
N SER A 146 -16.61 16.57 -5.78
CA SER A 146 -17.96 17.05 -5.48
C SER A 146 -18.64 16.23 -4.40
N LYS A 147 -18.33 14.92 -4.33
CA LYS A 147 -18.91 14.03 -3.32
C LYS A 147 -17.95 12.90 -2.97
N LYS A 148 -17.81 12.62 -1.67
CA LYS A 148 -17.07 11.46 -1.13
C LYS A 148 -18.05 10.36 -0.77
N PHE A 149 -17.74 9.13 -1.14
CA PHE A 149 -18.43 7.92 -0.73
C PHE A 149 -17.43 7.03 0.01
N ILE A 150 -17.65 6.83 1.29
CA ILE A 150 -16.76 6.06 2.16
C ILE A 150 -17.46 4.76 2.51
N PHE A 151 -16.77 3.66 2.27
CA PHE A 151 -17.23 2.31 2.61
C PHE A 151 -16.22 1.65 3.57
N PRO A 152 -16.65 0.68 4.36
CA PRO A 152 -15.75 -0.11 5.20
C PRO A 152 -14.62 -0.76 4.37
N ASP A 153 -13.48 -1.04 5.00
CA ASP A 153 -12.42 -1.80 4.33
C ASP A 153 -12.93 -3.19 3.94
N HIS A 154 -12.51 -3.65 2.77
CA HIS A 154 -12.97 -4.90 2.16
C HIS A 154 -14.48 -4.99 1.85
N TYR A 155 -15.16 -3.83 1.74
CA TYR A 155 -16.59 -3.79 1.44
C TYR A 155 -16.94 -4.53 0.14
N GLU A 156 -17.96 -5.38 0.22
CA GLU A 156 -18.55 -6.06 -0.95
C GLU A 156 -19.67 -5.18 -1.51
N PHE A 157 -19.36 -4.45 -2.58
CA PHE A 157 -20.32 -3.56 -3.22
C PHE A 157 -21.53 -4.33 -3.74
N ASN A 158 -22.74 -3.86 -3.42
CA ASN A 158 -23.97 -4.36 -3.98
C ASN A 158 -24.25 -3.66 -5.33
N LYS A 159 -24.71 -4.43 -6.32
CA LYS A 159 -24.99 -3.90 -7.67
C LYS A 159 -26.00 -2.75 -7.66
N ASN A 160 -27.09 -2.88 -6.91
CA ASN A 160 -28.16 -1.88 -6.88
C ASN A 160 -27.73 -0.60 -6.16
N GLU A 161 -26.99 -0.75 -5.05
CA GLU A 161 -26.39 0.37 -4.32
C GLU A 161 -25.44 1.15 -5.22
N PHE A 162 -24.53 0.43 -5.91
CA PHE A 162 -23.58 1.08 -6.79
C PHE A 162 -24.25 1.73 -8.02
N LEU A 163 -25.30 1.10 -8.55
CA LEU A 163 -26.12 1.67 -9.63
C LEU A 163 -26.73 3.01 -9.23
N SER A 164 -27.16 3.18 -7.98
CA SER A 164 -27.69 4.46 -7.51
C SER A 164 -26.62 5.57 -7.54
N ILE A 165 -25.37 5.23 -7.17
CA ILE A 165 -24.25 6.18 -7.24
C ILE A 165 -23.95 6.55 -8.69
N VAL A 166 -23.96 5.57 -9.60
CA VAL A 166 -23.74 5.81 -11.04
C VAL A 166 -24.82 6.74 -11.63
N LYS A 167 -26.10 6.54 -11.27
CA LYS A 167 -27.20 7.41 -11.69
C LYS A 167 -27.01 8.84 -11.17
N GLN A 168 -26.74 9.00 -9.85
CA GLN A 168 -26.47 10.30 -9.27
C GLN A 168 -25.28 11.01 -9.94
N ALA A 169 -24.21 10.29 -10.25
CA ALA A 169 -23.06 10.87 -10.94
C ALA A 169 -23.43 11.39 -12.33
N LYS A 170 -24.21 10.62 -13.12
CA LYS A 170 -24.72 11.05 -14.43
C LYS A 170 -25.62 12.28 -14.34
N GLU A 171 -26.55 12.30 -13.40
CA GLU A 171 -27.47 13.43 -13.19
C GLU A 171 -26.74 14.72 -12.82
N ASN A 172 -25.62 14.60 -12.10
CA ASN A 172 -24.78 15.74 -11.68
C ASN A 172 -23.61 16.03 -12.65
N ASN A 173 -23.54 15.36 -13.79
CA ASN A 173 -22.44 15.45 -14.76
C ASN A 173 -21.06 15.20 -14.13
N CYS A 174 -20.98 14.33 -13.13
CA CYS A 174 -19.77 13.96 -12.43
C CYS A 174 -19.14 12.70 -13.00
N LYS A 175 -17.82 12.61 -12.97
CA LYS A 175 -17.07 11.38 -13.21
C LYS A 175 -16.89 10.59 -11.93
N ILE A 176 -16.91 9.26 -12.01
CA ILE A 176 -16.64 8.41 -10.86
C ILE A 176 -15.16 8.02 -10.84
N ILE A 177 -14.49 8.29 -9.73
CA ILE A 177 -13.11 7.88 -9.49
C ILE A 177 -13.04 7.03 -8.20
N THR A 178 -12.29 5.94 -8.26
CA THR A 178 -12.12 5.04 -7.10
C THR A 178 -10.68 4.57 -6.96
N THR A 179 -10.39 3.77 -5.93
CA THR A 179 -9.08 3.12 -5.79
C THR A 179 -8.96 1.92 -6.75
N GLU A 180 -7.74 1.53 -7.13
CA GLU A 180 -7.52 0.33 -7.96
C GLU A 180 -8.10 -0.94 -7.28
N LYS A 181 -8.00 -1.03 -5.95
CA LYS A 181 -8.51 -2.15 -5.14
C LYS A 181 -10.04 -2.25 -5.25
N ASP A 182 -10.74 -1.13 -5.09
CA ASP A 182 -12.19 -1.10 -5.17
C ASP A 182 -12.68 -1.26 -6.61
N TYR A 183 -11.97 -0.70 -7.58
CA TYR A 183 -12.28 -0.91 -9.00
C TYR A 183 -12.32 -2.40 -9.36
N HIS A 184 -11.36 -3.20 -8.88
CA HIS A 184 -11.35 -4.64 -9.12
C HIS A 184 -12.56 -5.38 -8.53
N ARG A 185 -13.17 -4.85 -7.46
CA ARG A 185 -14.40 -5.41 -6.86
C ARG A 185 -15.64 -4.99 -7.62
N ILE A 186 -15.62 -3.77 -8.20
CA ILE A 186 -16.76 -3.15 -8.89
C ILE A 186 -16.83 -3.60 -10.35
N LYS A 187 -15.71 -3.85 -11.03
CA LYS A 187 -15.63 -4.16 -12.46
C LYS A 187 -16.51 -5.34 -12.89
N LYS A 188 -16.82 -6.28 -11.98
CA LYS A 188 -17.73 -7.40 -12.25
C LYS A 188 -19.15 -6.98 -12.67
N TYR A 189 -19.54 -5.74 -12.37
CA TYR A 189 -20.85 -5.21 -12.71
C TYR A 189 -20.91 -4.49 -14.06
N ASN A 190 -19.77 -4.31 -14.74
CA ASN A 190 -19.64 -3.68 -16.06
C ASN A 190 -20.34 -2.31 -16.17
N PHE A 191 -20.19 -1.45 -15.17
CA PHE A 191 -20.66 -0.07 -15.24
C PHE A 191 -19.71 0.81 -16.06
N ASP A 192 -20.27 1.58 -16.98
CA ASP A 192 -19.50 2.53 -17.77
C ASP A 192 -19.15 3.80 -16.99
N GLY A 193 -18.05 4.43 -17.35
CA GLY A 193 -17.64 5.73 -16.82
C GLY A 193 -17.04 5.71 -15.41
N ILE A 194 -16.63 4.54 -14.93
CA ILE A 194 -15.90 4.38 -13.68
C ILE A 194 -14.41 4.28 -14.00
N GLU A 195 -13.62 5.14 -13.38
CA GLU A 195 -12.17 5.13 -13.49
C GLU A 195 -11.54 4.88 -12.13
N TYR A 196 -10.32 4.38 -12.11
CA TYR A 196 -9.54 4.29 -10.88
C TYR A 196 -8.25 5.10 -10.99
N LEU A 197 -7.83 5.63 -9.87
CA LEU A 197 -6.59 6.38 -9.78
C LEU A 197 -5.40 5.42 -9.90
N LYS A 198 -4.70 5.49 -11.03
CA LYS A 198 -3.45 4.74 -11.21
C LYS A 198 -2.35 5.42 -10.42
N LEU A 199 -1.64 4.64 -9.60
CA LEU A 199 -0.58 5.13 -8.75
C LEU A 199 0.75 4.47 -9.08
N LYS A 200 1.82 5.27 -8.99
CA LYS A 200 3.20 4.80 -8.91
C LYS A 200 3.72 5.07 -7.51
N LEU A 201 4.34 4.09 -6.89
CA LEU A 201 5.13 4.32 -5.68
C LEU A 201 6.51 4.80 -6.11
N GLU A 202 6.91 5.96 -5.62
CA GLU A 202 8.25 6.50 -5.79
C GLU A 202 8.97 6.46 -4.44
N ILE A 203 10.19 5.95 -4.43
CA ILE A 203 11.04 5.88 -3.23
C ILE A 203 12.17 6.87 -3.42
N ASP A 204 12.33 7.76 -2.46
CA ASP A 204 13.43 8.71 -2.43
C ASP A 204 14.75 7.95 -2.26
N ASN A 205 15.76 8.30 -3.07
CA ASN A 205 17.05 7.61 -3.10
C ASN A 205 16.93 6.09 -3.35
N LYS A 206 16.04 5.68 -4.26
CA LYS A 206 15.74 4.28 -4.59
C LYS A 206 17.02 3.47 -4.87
N GLU A 207 17.96 4.02 -5.60
CA GLU A 207 19.23 3.34 -5.93
C GLU A 207 20.05 3.04 -4.67
N GLN A 208 20.09 3.97 -3.72
CA GLN A 208 20.77 3.77 -2.44
C GLN A 208 20.10 2.64 -1.63
N LEU A 209 18.76 2.57 -1.61
CA LEU A 209 18.04 1.46 -0.97
C LEU A 209 18.41 0.12 -1.62
N ILE A 210 18.40 0.06 -2.95
CA ILE A 210 18.72 -1.16 -3.69
C ILE A 210 20.17 -1.60 -3.41
N ASN A 211 21.14 -0.68 -3.47
CA ASN A 211 22.54 -0.99 -3.19
C ASN A 211 22.73 -1.53 -1.78
N LYS A 212 22.15 -0.88 -0.78
CA LYS A 212 22.21 -1.37 0.61
C LYS A 212 21.53 -2.75 0.81
N ILE A 213 20.46 -3.04 0.08
CA ILE A 213 19.85 -4.37 0.08
C ILE A 213 20.84 -5.40 -0.46
N PHE A 214 21.51 -5.14 -1.59
CA PHE A 214 22.49 -6.05 -2.14
C PHE A 214 23.75 -6.20 -1.29
N GLU A 215 24.24 -5.13 -0.68
CA GLU A 215 25.33 -5.18 0.31
C GLU A 215 24.98 -6.14 1.45
N ASN A 216 23.83 -5.96 2.09
CA ASN A 216 23.37 -6.84 3.18
C ASN A 216 23.11 -8.29 2.73
N LEU A 217 22.74 -8.51 1.46
CA LEU A 217 22.62 -9.86 0.90
C LEU A 217 23.99 -10.53 0.71
N ASN A 218 25.05 -9.79 0.46
CA ASN A 218 26.38 -10.31 0.18
C ASN A 218 27.29 -10.40 1.42
N GLU A 219 27.09 -9.60 2.44
CA GLU A 219 27.94 -9.54 3.67
C GLU A 219 27.96 -10.82 4.51
N ASN A 220 27.19 -11.84 4.20
CA ASN A 220 27.08 -13.07 4.96
C ASN A 220 27.22 -14.36 4.10
N ASN A 221 27.98 -14.29 3.02
CA ASN A 221 28.41 -15.48 2.24
C ASN A 221 29.84 -15.86 2.59
#